data_b875401553fc07da79090182eccb04fe
#
_entry.id   b875401553fc07da79090182eccb04fe
#
_cell.length_a   1.000
_cell.length_b   1.000
_cell.length_c   1.000
_cell.angle_alpha   90.00
_cell.angle_beta   90.00
_cell.angle_gamma   90.00
#
_symmetry.space_group_name_H-M   'P 1'
#
loop_
_entity.id
_entity.type
_entity.pdbx_description
1 polymer ?
#
loop_
_entity_poly.entity_id
_entity_poly.type
_entity_poly.pdbx_seq_one_letter_code
_entity_poly.pdbx_strand_id
1 'polypeptide(L)' 'KKEFQLLFKLLNTPGKTFTRQQLMDDIWGLDSDADERTVDVHIKRLREKFGGFSQFKIVTVRGLGYRAEKLI' A
#
# COMPACT_ATOMS: atom_id res chain seq x y z
N LYS A 1 -8.45 6.39 8.47
CA LYS A 1 -8.21 4.97 8.70
C LYS A 1 -6.89 4.56 8.07
N LYS A 2 -6.33 3.48 8.57
CA LYS A 2 -5.03 2.99 8.10
C LYS A 2 -5.06 2.61 6.63
N GLU A 3 -6.18 2.05 6.16
CA GLU A 3 -6.30 1.70 4.75
C GLU A 3 -6.11 2.91 3.84
N PHE A 4 -6.75 4.02 4.18
CA PHE A 4 -6.64 5.24 3.38
C PHE A 4 -5.28 5.89 3.52
N GLN A 5 -4.68 5.84 4.71
CA GLN A 5 -3.31 6.34 4.88
C GLN A 5 -2.34 5.57 3.99
N LEU A 6 -2.50 4.26 3.92
CA LEU A 6 -1.68 3.42 3.06
C LEU A 6 -1.86 3.79 1.59
N LEU A 7 -3.13 3.95 1.17
CA LEU A 7 -3.43 4.33 -0.21
C LEU A 7 -2.82 5.68 -0.56
N PHE A 8 -2.99 6.68 0.32
CA PHE A 8 -2.44 8.01 0.08
C PHE A 8 -0.91 7.97 -0.01
N LYS A 9 -0.28 7.17 0.85
CA LYS A 9 1.18 7.03 0.81
C LYS A 9 1.64 6.56 -0.56
N LEU A 10 0.98 5.54 -1.08
CA LEU A 10 1.34 4.98 -2.39
C LEU A 10 1.04 5.96 -3.52
N LEU A 11 -0.13 6.62 -3.47
CA LEU A 11 -0.56 7.51 -4.54
C LEU A 11 0.19 8.84 -4.57
N ASN A 12 0.75 9.27 -3.44
CA ASN A 12 1.55 10.49 -3.41
C ASN A 12 2.82 10.36 -4.22
N THR A 13 3.30 9.14 -4.41
CA THR A 13 4.53 8.91 -5.15
C THR A 13 4.31 7.75 -6.13
N PRO A 14 3.50 7.97 -7.19
CA PRO A 14 3.22 6.90 -8.14
C PRO A 14 4.50 6.39 -8.78
N GLY A 15 4.55 5.08 -8.97
CA GLY A 15 5.71 4.46 -9.57
C GLY A 15 6.83 4.12 -8.59
N LYS A 16 6.76 4.65 -7.36
CA LYS A 16 7.77 4.33 -6.37
C LYS A 16 7.36 3.08 -5.59
N THR A 17 8.28 2.12 -5.49
CA THR A 17 8.07 0.90 -4.71
C THR A 17 8.44 1.15 -3.25
N PHE A 18 7.53 0.82 -2.36
CA PHE A 18 7.76 0.87 -0.92
C PHE A 18 7.84 -0.56 -0.40
N THR A 19 8.84 -0.82 0.46
CA THR A 19 8.90 -2.11 1.12
C THR A 19 7.80 -2.20 2.16
N ARG A 20 7.43 -3.43 2.52
CA ARG A 20 6.44 -3.62 3.58
C ARG A 20 6.89 -3.00 4.89
N GLN A 21 8.20 -3.08 5.19
CA GLN A 21 8.73 -2.48 6.41
C GLN A 21 8.60 -0.96 6.39
N GLN A 22 8.87 -0.32 5.25
CA GLN A 22 8.69 1.13 5.12
C GLN A 22 7.24 1.52 5.36
N LEU A 23 6.30 0.77 4.80
CA LEU A 23 4.88 1.05 4.98
C LEU A 23 4.45 0.84 6.43
N MET A 24 4.99 -0.19 7.07
CA MET A 24 4.73 -0.42 8.49
C MET A 24 5.21 0.75 9.33
N ASP A 25 6.44 1.17 9.12
CA ASP A 25 7.04 2.25 9.90
C ASP A 25 6.28 3.56 9.71
N ASP A 26 5.89 3.86 8.47
CA ASP A 26 5.27 5.14 8.15
C ASP A 26 3.82 5.24 8.58
N ILE A 27 3.10 4.13 8.57
CA ILE A 27 1.65 4.14 8.79
C ILE A 27 1.28 3.63 10.18
N TRP A 28 1.94 2.58 10.64
CA TRP A 28 1.66 2.01 11.96
C TRP A 28 2.63 2.46 13.04
N GLY A 29 3.82 2.93 12.65
CA GLY A 29 4.82 3.40 13.58
C GLY A 29 5.74 2.30 14.06
N LEU A 30 6.89 2.71 14.60
CA LEU A 30 7.93 1.76 15.00
C LEU A 30 7.54 0.93 16.23
N ASP A 31 6.63 1.47 17.05
CA ASP A 31 6.22 0.80 18.29
C ASP A 31 4.99 -0.07 18.10
N SER A 32 4.54 -0.25 16.88
CA SER A 32 3.34 -1.03 16.62
C SER A 32 3.60 -2.52 16.78
N ASP A 33 2.61 -3.24 17.31
CA ASP A 33 2.64 -4.69 17.37
C ASP A 33 2.26 -5.34 16.03
N ALA A 34 1.81 -4.55 15.06
CA ALA A 34 1.45 -5.08 13.76
C ALA A 34 2.68 -5.60 13.02
N ASP A 35 2.49 -6.60 12.17
CA ASP A 35 3.58 -7.13 11.36
C ASP A 35 3.32 -6.89 9.88
N GLU A 36 4.24 -7.36 9.04
CA GLU A 36 4.15 -7.11 7.59
C GLU A 36 2.90 -7.70 6.96
N ARG A 37 2.31 -8.73 7.56
CA ARG A 37 1.06 -9.30 7.06
C ARG A 37 -0.10 -8.33 7.19
N THR A 38 -0.01 -7.42 8.17
CA THR A 38 -1.02 -6.37 8.31
C THR A 38 -1.07 -5.50 7.06
N VAL A 39 0.09 -5.18 6.50
CA VAL A 39 0.14 -4.43 5.24
C VAL A 39 -0.55 -5.21 4.13
N ASP A 40 -0.25 -6.50 4.01
CA ASP A 40 -0.82 -7.33 2.95
C ASP A 40 -2.35 -7.39 3.04
N VAL A 41 -2.89 -7.51 4.26
CA VAL A 41 -4.34 -7.53 4.47
C VAL A 41 -4.96 -6.20 4.04
N HIS A 42 -4.34 -5.09 4.38
CA HIS A 42 -4.85 -3.77 4.01
C HIS A 42 -4.79 -3.55 2.50
N ILE A 43 -3.72 -4.03 1.85
CA ILE A 43 -3.63 -3.97 0.39
C ILE A 43 -4.76 -4.76 -0.25
N LYS A 44 -5.03 -5.95 0.26
CA LYS A 44 -6.13 -6.77 -0.24
C LYS A 44 -7.46 -6.03 -0.15
N ARG A 45 -7.72 -5.40 1.01
CA ARG A 45 -8.95 -4.63 1.20
C ARG A 45 -9.05 -3.45 0.25
N LEU A 46 -7.94 -2.75 0.02
CA LEU A 46 -7.91 -1.65 -0.93
C LEU A 46 -8.21 -2.13 -2.34
N ARG A 47 -7.64 -3.25 -2.74
CA ARG A 47 -7.90 -3.82 -4.05
C ARG A 47 -9.37 -4.21 -4.20
N GLU A 48 -9.97 -4.73 -3.17
CA GLU A 48 -11.40 -5.07 -3.19
C GLU A 48 -12.27 -3.84 -3.34
N LYS A 49 -11.90 -2.75 -2.65
CA LYS A 49 -12.67 -1.51 -2.70
C LYS A 49 -12.50 -0.75 -4.03
N PHE A 50 -11.30 -0.74 -4.56
CA PHE A 50 -10.95 0.14 -5.69
C PHE A 50 -10.50 -0.61 -6.92
N GLY A 51 -10.70 -1.93 -6.95
CA GLY A 51 -10.24 -2.75 -8.07
C GLY A 51 -10.89 -2.40 -9.41
N GLY A 52 -12.05 -1.74 -9.37
CA GLY A 52 -12.73 -1.31 -10.59
C GLY A 52 -12.31 0.07 -11.09
N PHE A 53 -11.45 0.76 -10.36
CA PHE A 53 -11.00 2.09 -10.79
C PHE A 53 -10.08 1.97 -11.99
N SER A 54 -10.25 2.90 -12.93
CA SER A 54 -9.43 2.95 -14.13
C SER A 54 -8.28 3.94 -14.04
N GLN A 55 -8.19 4.70 -12.94
CA GLN A 55 -7.18 5.74 -12.80
C GLN A 55 -5.88 5.26 -12.20
N PHE A 56 -5.91 4.19 -11.42
CA PHE A 56 -4.72 3.66 -10.79
C PHE A 56 -4.88 2.18 -10.49
N LYS A 57 -3.73 1.54 -10.21
CA LYS A 57 -3.72 0.18 -9.68
C LYS A 57 -2.61 0.04 -8.65
N ILE A 58 -2.76 -0.92 -7.74
CA ILE A 58 -1.73 -1.25 -6.77
C ILE A 58 -1.03 -2.51 -7.25
N VAL A 59 0.28 -2.41 -7.45
CA VAL A 59 1.10 -3.49 -8.00
C VAL A 59 1.89 -4.13 -6.88
N THR A 60 1.89 -5.46 -6.83
CA THR A 60 2.77 -6.21 -5.95
C THR A 60 4.14 -6.31 -6.61
N VAL A 61 5.16 -5.82 -5.92
CA VAL A 61 6.53 -6.01 -6.36
C VAL A 61 7.08 -7.19 -5.58
N ARG A 62 7.18 -8.30 -6.26
CA ARG A 62 7.43 -9.59 -5.64
C ARG A 62 8.70 -9.59 -4.83
N GLY A 63 8.60 -10.05 -3.58
CA GLY A 63 9.74 -10.13 -2.68
C GLY A 63 10.20 -8.80 -2.12
N LEU A 64 9.50 -7.70 -2.42
CA LEU A 64 9.91 -6.37 -1.99
C LEU A 64 8.78 -5.61 -1.32
N GLY A 65 7.67 -5.34 -2.02
CA GLY A 65 6.59 -4.58 -1.44
C GLY A 65 5.53 -4.21 -2.46
N TYR A 66 5.12 -2.94 -2.42
CA TYR A 66 4.00 -2.46 -3.23
C TYR A 66 4.28 -1.09 -3.82
N ARG A 67 3.62 -0.81 -4.93
CA ARG A 67 3.63 0.53 -5.51
C ARG A 67 2.27 0.80 -6.14
N ALA A 68 1.93 2.09 -6.27
CA ALA A 68 0.76 2.49 -7.04
C ALA A 68 1.23 2.96 -8.40
N GLU A 69 0.46 2.63 -9.43
CA GLU A 69 0.73 3.10 -10.79
C GLU A 69 -0.49 3.86 -11.28
N LYS A 70 -0.26 5.00 -11.88
CA LYS A 70 -1.31 5.74 -12.56
C LYS A 70 -1.59 5.11 -13.91
N LEU A 71 -2.86 4.99 -14.25
CA LEU A 71 -3.28 4.41 -15.52
C LEU A 71 -3.74 5.48 -16.52
N ILE A 72 -3.76 6.73 -16.09
CA ILE A 72 -4.11 7.86 -16.95
C ILE A 72 -3.10 8.99 -16.80
#